data_f147fe718cf5a8c6534e24397ce56631
#
_entry.id   f147fe718cf5a8c6534e24397ce56631
#
_cell.length_a   1.000
_cell.length_b   1.000
_cell.length_c   1.000
_cell.angle_alpha   90.00
_cell.angle_beta   90.00
_cell.angle_gamma   90.00
#
_symmetry.space_group_name_H-M   'P 1'
#
loop_
_entity.id
_entity.type
_entity.pdbx_description
1 polymer ?
#
loop_
_entity_poly.entity_id
_entity_poly.type
_entity_poly.pdbx_seq_one_letter_code
_entity_poly.pdbx_strand_id
1 'polypeptide(L)'
;MERSKVYFTDFHTIAFGDGLPTKLKKLIKKAGISELDMDGKFVAIKMHFGELGNISYLRPNYAKAVADVVKEFGGKPFLTDCNTMYPGSRKNALEHLECAWENGFTPLSVGCPIIIGDGLKGTDDIEVPVKGGEYVKAAKIGRAVMDADIFISLTHFKGHEMTGFGGTIKNIGMGCGSRAGKTEQHCSGKPYIKERKCRGCRRCQKECANGGLVFDEAAGKMHVNQENCVGCGRCLGACNFDAIRFDNNNANELLNCRMAEYTKAVVDGRPNFHISLIVNVSPNCDCHGENDVPILPNIGMFASFDPLALDQACVDACMAAQPMPGSQLAKHLADPDFHDHHDHFTNSTPESEWRSCLEHAEKIGLGSRDYELIRM
;
A
#
# COMPACT_ATOMS: atom_id res chain seq x y z
N MET A 1 17.85 8.87 22.20
CA MET A 1 18.03 8.22 20.88
C MET A 1 18.23 9.33 19.86
N GLU A 2 19.04 9.09 18.83
CA GLU A 2 19.16 10.04 17.72
C GLU A 2 17.83 10.08 16.97
N ARG A 3 17.39 11.28 16.54
CA ARG A 3 16.14 11.45 15.78
C ARG A 3 16.26 10.83 14.40
N SER A 4 15.19 10.21 13.92
CA SER A 4 15.13 9.69 12.55
C SER A 4 15.20 10.84 11.55
N LYS A 5 16.08 10.73 10.54
CA LYS A 5 16.25 11.78 9.52
C LYS A 5 15.23 11.60 8.39
N VAL A 6 14.49 12.66 8.09
CA VAL A 6 13.59 12.74 6.94
C VAL A 6 14.04 13.86 6.03
N TYR A 7 14.37 13.53 4.80
CA TYR A 7 14.80 14.48 3.79
C TYR A 7 13.62 14.95 2.96
N PHE A 8 13.58 16.24 2.64
CA PHE A 8 12.47 16.88 1.94
C PHE A 8 12.95 17.79 0.81
N THR A 9 12.24 17.77 -0.31
CA THR A 9 12.28 18.79 -1.36
C THR A 9 10.87 19.07 -1.88
N ASP A 10 10.56 20.33 -2.14
CA ASP A 10 9.28 20.76 -2.71
C ASP A 10 9.18 20.47 -4.22
N PHE A 11 8.04 20.82 -4.83
CA PHE A 11 7.80 20.70 -6.28
C PHE A 11 8.18 21.96 -7.07
N HIS A 12 8.71 23.01 -6.44
CA HIS A 12 9.13 24.19 -7.17
C HIS A 12 10.31 23.90 -8.09
N THR A 13 10.22 24.35 -9.31
CA THR A 13 11.30 24.30 -10.32
C THR A 13 11.48 25.68 -10.93
N ILE A 14 12.69 26.00 -11.34
CA ILE A 14 13.01 27.25 -12.04
C ILE A 14 13.31 26.96 -13.51
N ALA A 15 13.16 27.97 -14.37
CA ALA A 15 13.51 27.84 -15.78
C ALA A 15 14.99 27.44 -15.93
N PHE A 16 15.23 26.45 -16.78
CA PHE A 16 16.55 25.84 -17.00
C PHE A 16 17.18 25.12 -15.80
N GLY A 17 16.39 24.94 -14.71
CA GLY A 17 16.80 24.15 -13.55
C GLY A 17 16.43 22.68 -13.66
N ASP A 18 16.58 21.96 -12.55
CA ASP A 18 16.26 20.53 -12.47
C ASP A 18 14.76 20.29 -12.59
N GLY A 19 14.36 19.37 -13.46
CA GLY A 19 13.00 18.83 -13.47
C GLY A 19 12.73 17.90 -12.26
N LEU A 20 11.47 17.61 -11.98
CA LEU A 20 11.05 16.83 -10.81
C LEU A 20 11.71 15.44 -10.70
N PRO A 21 11.88 14.65 -11.78
CA PRO A 21 12.61 13.38 -11.69
C PRO A 21 14.06 13.54 -11.25
N THR A 22 14.74 14.62 -11.70
CA THR A 22 16.11 14.93 -11.29
C THR A 22 16.16 15.36 -9.82
N LYS A 23 15.21 16.20 -9.37
CA LYS A 23 15.08 16.56 -7.95
C LYS A 23 14.90 15.32 -7.08
N LEU A 24 14.04 14.37 -7.49
CA LEU A 24 13.85 13.10 -6.78
C LEU A 24 15.15 12.29 -6.69
N LYS A 25 15.90 12.14 -7.81
CA LYS A 25 17.19 11.45 -7.80
C LYS A 25 18.19 12.12 -6.83
N LYS A 26 18.23 13.44 -6.80
CA LYS A 26 19.09 14.20 -5.85
C LYS A 26 18.65 13.99 -4.40
N LEU A 27 17.34 14.03 -4.13
CA LEU A 27 16.77 13.81 -2.80
C LEU A 27 17.18 12.45 -2.24
N ILE A 28 16.93 11.37 -2.98
CA ILE A 28 17.18 10.00 -2.48
C ILE A 28 18.68 9.72 -2.32
N LYS A 29 19.54 10.30 -3.16
CA LYS A 29 21.00 10.24 -2.99
C LYS A 29 21.44 11.00 -1.74
N LYS A 30 20.90 12.19 -1.51
CA LYS A 30 21.21 13.00 -0.31
C LYS A 30 20.69 12.31 0.96
N ALA A 31 19.57 11.59 0.87
CA ALA A 31 19.00 10.84 1.97
C ALA A 31 19.74 9.52 2.29
N GLY A 32 20.82 9.21 1.54
CA GLY A 32 21.70 8.10 1.85
C GLY A 32 21.34 6.78 1.17
N ILE A 33 20.54 6.75 0.11
CA ILE A 33 20.21 5.50 -0.59
C ILE A 33 21.47 4.76 -1.08
N SER A 34 22.57 5.47 -1.29
CA SER A 34 23.88 4.92 -1.65
C SER A 34 24.55 4.08 -0.54
N GLU A 35 24.06 4.16 0.70
CA GLU A 35 24.53 3.33 1.82
C GLU A 35 24.03 1.88 1.70
N LEU A 36 23.01 1.65 0.86
CA LEU A 36 22.57 0.31 0.52
C LEU A 36 23.56 -0.32 -0.48
N ASP A 37 24.17 -1.42 -0.08
CA ASP A 37 25.01 -2.22 -0.98
C ASP A 37 24.14 -2.92 -2.02
N MET A 38 23.96 -2.29 -3.20
CA MET A 38 23.04 -2.74 -4.25
C MET A 38 23.72 -3.58 -5.33
N ASP A 39 25.05 -3.60 -5.41
CA ASP A 39 25.76 -4.22 -6.54
C ASP A 39 25.41 -5.71 -6.71
N GLY A 40 24.90 -6.03 -7.90
CA GLY A 40 24.45 -7.37 -8.27
C GLY A 40 23.14 -7.85 -7.63
N LYS A 41 22.55 -7.12 -6.69
CA LYS A 41 21.41 -7.52 -5.87
C LYS A 41 20.05 -7.21 -6.51
N PHE A 42 19.04 -8.04 -6.20
CA PHE A 42 17.65 -7.79 -6.56
C PHE A 42 17.04 -6.74 -5.64
N VAL A 43 16.45 -5.69 -6.25
CA VAL A 43 15.86 -4.56 -5.53
C VAL A 43 14.38 -4.47 -5.87
N ALA A 44 13.52 -4.79 -4.92
CA ALA A 44 12.07 -4.62 -5.07
C ALA A 44 11.69 -3.16 -4.83
N ILE A 45 11.10 -2.50 -5.83
CA ILE A 45 10.51 -1.17 -5.69
C ILE A 45 9.00 -1.34 -5.59
N LYS A 46 8.48 -1.25 -4.37
CA LYS A 46 7.04 -1.40 -4.09
C LYS A 46 6.32 -0.09 -4.32
N MET A 47 5.33 -0.12 -5.18
CA MET A 47 4.42 1.00 -5.38
C MET A 47 3.01 0.52 -5.75
N HIS A 48 2.05 1.42 -5.78
CA HIS A 48 0.70 1.18 -6.28
C HIS A 48 0.59 1.64 -7.73
N PHE A 49 0.06 0.81 -8.62
CA PHE A 49 -0.04 1.13 -10.05
C PHE A 49 -1.32 1.91 -10.43
N GLY A 50 -2.21 2.18 -9.46
CA GLY A 50 -3.53 2.75 -9.69
C GLY A 50 -4.56 1.68 -10.08
N GLU A 51 -5.84 1.93 -9.80
CA GLU A 51 -6.96 1.16 -10.36
C GLU A 51 -7.38 1.82 -11.69
N LEU A 52 -7.96 1.06 -12.62
CA LEU A 52 -8.45 1.62 -13.89
C LEU A 52 -9.49 2.72 -13.65
N GLY A 53 -9.33 3.84 -14.36
CA GLY A 53 -10.15 5.05 -14.20
C GLY A 53 -9.57 6.08 -13.23
N ASN A 54 -8.73 5.69 -12.29
CA ASN A 54 -8.00 6.62 -11.44
C ASN A 54 -6.80 7.20 -12.19
N ILE A 55 -6.58 8.51 -12.08
CA ILE A 55 -5.43 9.21 -12.68
C ILE A 55 -4.62 10.02 -11.65
N SER A 56 -4.94 9.87 -10.35
CA SER A 56 -4.23 10.56 -9.27
C SER A 56 -2.98 9.81 -8.80
N TYR A 57 -2.81 8.53 -9.18
CA TYR A 57 -1.65 7.72 -8.81
C TYR A 57 -0.31 8.34 -9.26
N LEU A 58 0.79 7.90 -8.68
CA LEU A 58 2.12 8.38 -9.05
C LEU A 58 2.45 8.06 -10.52
N ARG A 59 2.94 9.05 -11.23
CA ARG A 59 3.35 8.90 -12.64
C ARG A 59 4.54 7.95 -12.78
N PRO A 60 4.60 7.14 -13.87
CA PRO A 60 5.72 6.22 -14.15
C PRO A 60 7.10 6.88 -14.15
N ASN A 61 7.18 8.18 -14.43
CA ASN A 61 8.42 8.96 -14.42
C ASN A 61 9.13 8.96 -13.05
N TYR A 62 8.37 8.95 -11.95
CA TYR A 62 8.95 8.85 -10.60
C TYR A 62 9.52 7.46 -10.34
N ALA A 63 8.81 6.40 -10.76
CA ALA A 63 9.30 5.03 -10.68
C ALA A 63 10.59 4.85 -11.49
N LYS A 64 10.62 5.41 -12.72
CA LYS A 64 11.83 5.42 -13.55
C LYS A 64 13.00 6.10 -12.85
N ALA A 65 12.78 7.25 -12.22
CA ALA A 65 13.84 7.97 -11.53
C ALA A 65 14.47 7.13 -10.40
N VAL A 66 13.65 6.38 -9.65
CA VAL A 66 14.14 5.47 -8.60
C VAL A 66 14.86 4.28 -9.20
N ALA A 67 14.29 3.62 -10.22
CA ALA A 67 14.90 2.49 -10.91
C ALA A 67 16.28 2.86 -11.55
N ASP A 68 16.37 4.06 -12.12
CA ASP A 68 17.64 4.55 -12.68
C ASP A 68 18.74 4.69 -11.58
N VAL A 69 18.38 5.21 -10.41
CA VAL A 69 19.32 5.34 -9.28
C VAL A 69 19.76 3.95 -8.76
N VAL A 70 18.83 3.01 -8.65
CA VAL A 70 19.18 1.63 -8.27
C VAL A 70 20.18 1.02 -9.26
N LYS A 71 19.94 1.18 -10.57
CA LYS A 71 20.87 0.71 -11.61
C LYS A 71 22.22 1.41 -11.58
N GLU A 72 22.25 2.70 -11.27
CA GLU A 72 23.48 3.46 -11.14
C GLU A 72 24.40 2.89 -10.04
N PHE A 73 23.80 2.31 -8.98
CA PHE A 73 24.51 1.60 -7.93
C PHE A 73 24.66 0.08 -8.17
N GLY A 74 24.49 -0.40 -9.41
CA GLY A 74 24.68 -1.79 -9.79
C GLY A 74 23.54 -2.75 -9.43
N GLY A 75 22.43 -2.25 -8.86
CA GLY A 75 21.28 -3.05 -8.47
C GLY A 75 20.42 -3.51 -9.64
N LYS A 76 19.65 -4.56 -9.44
CA LYS A 76 18.70 -5.15 -10.40
C LYS A 76 17.28 -4.81 -9.95
N PRO A 77 16.72 -3.61 -10.32
CA PRO A 77 15.41 -3.20 -9.88
C PRO A 77 14.30 -3.93 -10.60
N PHE A 78 13.19 -4.14 -9.89
CA PHE A 78 11.88 -4.45 -10.47
C PHE A 78 10.79 -3.71 -9.70
N LEU A 79 9.73 -3.28 -10.39
CA LEU A 79 8.54 -2.74 -9.74
C LEU A 79 7.65 -3.88 -9.29
N THR A 80 7.00 -3.72 -8.14
CA THR A 80 6.09 -4.74 -7.61
C THR A 80 4.90 -4.16 -6.86
N ASP A 81 3.80 -4.88 -6.90
CA ASP A 81 2.62 -4.80 -6.03
C ASP A 81 2.04 -6.22 -5.88
N CYS A 82 1.14 -6.43 -4.93
CA CYS A 82 0.40 -7.69 -4.78
C CYS A 82 -1.06 -7.53 -5.17
N ASN A 83 -1.68 -8.64 -5.62
CA ASN A 83 -3.06 -8.67 -6.08
C ASN A 83 -4.05 -8.25 -4.99
N THR A 84 -5.20 -7.71 -5.40
CA THR A 84 -6.25 -7.26 -4.49
C THR A 84 -7.08 -8.42 -3.94
N MET A 85 -7.67 -8.23 -2.76
CA MET A 85 -8.63 -9.19 -2.19
C MET A 85 -10.04 -9.04 -2.77
N TYR A 86 -10.37 -7.88 -3.31
CA TYR A 86 -11.66 -7.55 -3.91
C TYR A 86 -11.61 -7.67 -5.44
N PRO A 87 -12.77 -7.81 -6.11
CA PRO A 87 -12.84 -7.72 -7.55
C PRO A 87 -12.52 -6.32 -8.06
N GLY A 88 -11.72 -6.27 -9.10
CA GLY A 88 -11.26 -5.07 -9.77
C GLY A 88 -10.28 -5.47 -10.84
N SER A 89 -9.56 -4.53 -11.40
CA SER A 89 -8.60 -4.77 -12.47
C SER A 89 -7.27 -5.38 -11.99
N ARG A 90 -7.11 -5.57 -10.66
CA ARG A 90 -5.86 -6.05 -10.05
C ARG A 90 -6.04 -7.31 -9.20
N LYS A 91 -7.03 -8.16 -9.52
CA LYS A 91 -7.36 -9.35 -8.72
C LYS A 91 -6.50 -10.58 -9.02
N ASN A 92 -5.80 -10.61 -10.13
CA ASN A 92 -4.83 -11.64 -10.53
C ASN A 92 -3.72 -10.99 -11.35
N ALA A 93 -2.57 -11.67 -11.50
CA ALA A 93 -1.39 -11.06 -12.09
C ALA A 93 -1.56 -10.61 -13.54
N LEU A 94 -2.38 -11.29 -14.34
CA LEU A 94 -2.59 -10.89 -15.74
C LEU A 94 -3.35 -9.57 -15.82
N GLU A 95 -4.52 -9.50 -15.19
CA GLU A 95 -5.32 -8.28 -15.12
C GLU A 95 -4.58 -7.15 -14.41
N HIS A 96 -3.77 -7.46 -13.37
CA HIS A 96 -2.98 -6.48 -12.65
C HIS A 96 -1.87 -5.87 -13.50
N LEU A 97 -1.20 -6.68 -14.33
CA LEU A 97 -0.22 -6.19 -15.30
C LEU A 97 -0.87 -5.37 -16.42
N GLU A 98 -2.02 -5.82 -16.94
CA GLU A 98 -2.79 -5.06 -17.93
C GLU A 98 -3.20 -3.68 -17.35
N CYS A 99 -3.73 -3.64 -16.13
CA CYS A 99 -4.05 -2.40 -15.43
C CYS A 99 -2.81 -1.50 -15.28
N ALA A 100 -1.67 -2.06 -14.88
CA ALA A 100 -0.42 -1.31 -14.79
C ALA A 100 0.01 -0.73 -16.15
N TRP A 101 -0.13 -1.50 -17.24
CA TRP A 101 0.22 -1.05 -18.60
C TRP A 101 -0.70 0.05 -19.09
N GLU A 102 -2.00 -0.06 -18.89
CA GLU A 102 -2.97 1.00 -19.22
C GLU A 102 -2.70 2.29 -18.44
N ASN A 103 -2.24 2.16 -17.20
CA ASN A 103 -1.81 3.29 -16.37
C ASN A 103 -0.36 3.77 -16.70
N GLY A 104 0.25 3.25 -17.77
CA GLY A 104 1.53 3.70 -18.30
C GLY A 104 2.76 3.06 -17.67
N PHE A 105 2.61 2.09 -16.77
CA PHE A 105 3.73 1.34 -16.19
C PHE A 105 4.08 0.15 -17.07
N THR A 106 5.10 0.31 -17.89
CA THR A 106 5.66 -0.76 -18.74
C THR A 106 7.17 -0.86 -18.52
N PRO A 107 7.82 -1.99 -18.82
CA PRO A 107 9.28 -2.07 -18.74
C PRO A 107 10.01 -0.97 -19.54
N LEU A 108 9.39 -0.47 -20.62
CA LEU A 108 9.95 0.61 -21.44
C LEU A 108 9.82 1.97 -20.74
N SER A 109 8.65 2.27 -20.14
CA SER A 109 8.41 3.57 -19.50
C SER A 109 9.12 3.71 -18.15
N VAL A 110 9.24 2.63 -17.38
CA VAL A 110 9.85 2.64 -16.04
C VAL A 110 11.29 2.15 -16.03
N GLY A 111 11.76 1.55 -17.13
CA GLY A 111 13.15 1.12 -17.27
C GLY A 111 13.53 -0.14 -16.51
N CYS A 112 12.58 -0.90 -15.95
CA CYS A 112 12.83 -2.18 -15.28
C CYS A 112 11.62 -3.13 -15.40
N PRO A 113 11.79 -4.46 -15.15
CA PRO A 113 10.68 -5.39 -15.11
C PRO A 113 9.60 -5.03 -14.09
N ILE A 114 8.37 -5.55 -14.31
CA ILE A 114 7.27 -5.48 -13.35
C ILE A 114 6.90 -6.92 -12.97
N ILE A 115 6.87 -7.20 -11.67
CA ILE A 115 6.57 -8.53 -11.13
C ILE A 115 5.45 -8.39 -10.10
N ILE A 116 4.37 -9.14 -10.27
CA ILE A 116 3.30 -9.19 -9.26
C ILE A 116 3.75 -10.11 -8.14
N GLY A 117 3.90 -9.53 -6.94
CA GLY A 117 4.64 -10.09 -5.81
C GLY A 117 4.09 -11.39 -5.24
N ASP A 118 2.78 -11.64 -5.36
CA ASP A 118 2.07 -12.80 -4.83
C ASP A 118 1.59 -13.78 -5.93
N GLY A 119 2.23 -13.72 -7.11
CA GLY A 119 2.02 -14.66 -8.21
C GLY A 119 0.68 -14.54 -8.91
N LEU A 120 0.38 -15.51 -9.80
CA LEU A 120 -0.74 -15.46 -10.73
C LEU A 120 -2.10 -15.22 -10.06
N LYS A 121 -2.36 -15.88 -8.93
CA LYS A 121 -3.66 -15.86 -8.24
C LYS A 121 -3.64 -15.09 -6.90
N GLY A 122 -2.52 -14.48 -6.55
CA GLY A 122 -2.36 -13.82 -5.24
C GLY A 122 -2.20 -14.82 -4.08
N THR A 123 -1.69 -16.02 -4.36
CA THR A 123 -1.52 -17.13 -3.42
C THR A 123 -0.07 -17.59 -3.26
N ASP A 124 0.86 -16.99 -3.99
CA ASP A 124 2.29 -17.25 -3.83
C ASP A 124 2.86 -16.32 -2.73
N ASP A 125 2.77 -16.81 -1.51
CA ASP A 125 3.16 -16.08 -0.31
C ASP A 125 4.13 -16.86 0.57
N ILE A 126 4.77 -16.15 1.48
CA ILE A 126 5.58 -16.69 2.57
C ILE A 126 5.08 -16.11 3.89
N GLU A 127 5.02 -16.94 4.93
CA GLU A 127 4.71 -16.50 6.28
C GLU A 127 5.99 -15.95 6.95
N VAL A 128 5.96 -14.67 7.30
CA VAL A 128 7.08 -13.95 7.93
C VAL A 128 6.70 -13.66 9.39
N PRO A 129 7.44 -14.20 10.38
CA PRO A 129 7.15 -13.93 11.79
C PRO A 129 7.22 -12.43 12.11
N VAL A 130 6.25 -11.93 12.87
CA VAL A 130 6.21 -10.54 13.33
C VAL A 130 6.76 -10.48 14.76
N LYS A 131 8.01 -10.04 14.90
CA LYS A 131 8.63 -9.90 16.22
C LYS A 131 7.96 -8.75 17.00
N GLY A 132 7.39 -9.07 18.16
CA GLY A 132 6.66 -8.10 18.97
C GLY A 132 5.27 -7.74 18.45
N GLY A 133 4.74 -8.46 17.46
CA GLY A 133 3.37 -8.30 16.99
C GLY A 133 2.34 -8.72 18.04
N GLU A 134 1.29 -7.94 18.18
CA GLU A 134 0.20 -8.18 19.12
C GLU A 134 -0.99 -8.86 18.44
N TYR A 135 -1.24 -8.56 17.17
CA TYR A 135 -2.40 -8.99 16.40
C TYR A 135 -2.06 -10.01 15.31
N VAL A 136 -0.81 -10.01 14.82
CA VAL A 136 -0.32 -10.88 13.76
C VAL A 136 0.92 -11.62 14.24
N LYS A 137 0.86 -12.95 14.29
CA LYS A 137 2.01 -13.78 14.64
C LYS A 137 2.98 -13.95 13.49
N ALA A 138 2.45 -14.16 12.29
CA ALA A 138 3.19 -14.29 11.05
C ALA A 138 2.40 -13.65 9.90
N ALA A 139 2.99 -12.68 9.22
CA ALA A 139 2.39 -11.97 8.10
C ALA A 139 2.54 -12.78 6.80
N LYS A 140 1.50 -12.84 6.00
CA LYS A 140 1.48 -13.52 4.70
C LYS A 140 1.87 -12.53 3.61
N ILE A 141 3.15 -12.52 3.24
CA ILE A 141 3.75 -11.56 2.31
C ILE A 141 3.98 -12.21 0.95
N GLY A 142 3.73 -11.46 -0.13
CA GLY A 142 4.03 -11.92 -1.48
C GLY A 142 5.49 -12.37 -1.63
N ARG A 143 5.70 -13.57 -2.17
CA ARG A 143 7.01 -14.22 -2.20
C ARG A 143 8.07 -13.38 -2.90
N ALA A 144 7.79 -12.83 -4.09
CA ALA A 144 8.78 -12.05 -4.82
C ALA A 144 9.22 -10.78 -4.09
N VAL A 145 8.39 -10.24 -3.18
CA VAL A 145 8.78 -9.12 -2.31
C VAL A 145 9.87 -9.57 -1.33
N MET A 146 9.73 -10.76 -0.76
CA MET A 146 10.66 -11.29 0.26
C MET A 146 11.91 -11.93 -0.35
N ASP A 147 11.84 -12.41 -1.60
CA ASP A 147 12.98 -12.97 -2.32
C ASP A 147 13.97 -11.88 -2.79
N ALA A 148 13.57 -10.61 -2.82
CA ALA A 148 14.48 -9.51 -3.12
C ALA A 148 15.44 -9.25 -1.95
N ASP A 149 16.71 -8.92 -2.27
CA ASP A 149 17.74 -8.60 -1.29
C ASP A 149 17.48 -7.27 -0.58
N ILE A 150 16.97 -6.28 -1.32
CA ILE A 150 16.73 -4.91 -0.87
C ILE A 150 15.29 -4.53 -1.18
N PHE A 151 14.68 -3.81 -0.24
CA PHE A 151 13.32 -3.33 -0.37
C PHE A 151 13.27 -1.80 -0.41
N ILE A 152 12.62 -1.22 -1.44
CA ILE A 152 12.35 0.22 -1.54
C ILE A 152 10.84 0.42 -1.66
N SER A 153 10.26 1.30 -0.84
CA SER A 153 8.89 1.75 -1.05
C SER A 153 8.86 3.10 -1.78
N LEU A 154 8.05 3.19 -2.83
CA LEU A 154 7.73 4.43 -3.52
C LEU A 154 6.24 4.69 -3.32
N THR A 155 5.92 5.67 -2.48
CA THR A 155 4.58 5.86 -1.95
C THR A 155 3.93 7.12 -2.51
N HIS A 156 2.70 6.98 -2.97
CA HIS A 156 1.77 8.08 -3.16
C HIS A 156 1.07 8.35 -1.82
N PHE A 157 1.29 9.51 -1.22
CA PHE A 157 0.62 9.91 0.02
C PHE A 157 -0.71 10.59 -0.33
N LYS A 158 -1.83 10.04 0.11
CA LYS A 158 -3.19 10.47 -0.24
C LYS A 158 -4.19 10.12 0.86
N GLY A 159 -5.41 10.65 0.76
CA GLY A 159 -6.53 10.27 1.63
C GLY A 159 -6.92 8.79 1.51
N HIS A 160 -7.70 8.33 2.47
CA HIS A 160 -8.23 6.97 2.52
C HIS A 160 -9.47 6.89 3.42
N GLU A 161 -10.48 6.20 2.93
CA GLU A 161 -11.81 6.11 3.54
C GLU A 161 -11.86 5.42 4.92
N MET A 162 -10.90 4.54 5.23
CA MET A 162 -10.86 3.82 6.51
C MET A 162 -9.69 4.25 7.38
N THR A 163 -8.51 4.42 6.77
CA THR A 163 -7.24 4.65 7.47
C THR A 163 -6.82 6.11 7.48
N GLY A 164 -7.73 7.05 7.18
CA GLY A 164 -7.49 8.48 7.10
C GLY A 164 -6.60 8.86 5.93
N PHE A 165 -5.39 8.31 5.90
CA PHE A 165 -4.49 8.44 4.76
C PHE A 165 -3.85 7.10 4.36
N GLY A 166 -3.37 7.02 3.14
CA GLY A 166 -2.53 5.95 2.64
C GLY A 166 -1.10 6.44 2.47
N GLY A 167 -0.25 6.18 3.45
CA GLY A 167 1.17 6.50 3.46
C GLY A 167 2.07 5.29 3.20
N THR A 168 3.31 5.39 3.65
CA THR A 168 4.36 4.37 3.51
C THR A 168 4.00 3.07 4.21
N ILE A 169 3.52 3.15 5.46
CA ILE A 169 3.11 1.97 6.24
C ILE A 169 1.99 1.22 5.52
N LYS A 170 0.98 1.93 4.98
CA LYS A 170 -0.08 1.29 4.20
C LYS A 170 0.44 0.71 2.87
N ASN A 171 1.28 1.44 2.15
CA ASN A 171 1.87 0.97 0.89
C ASN A 171 2.66 -0.32 1.09
N ILE A 172 3.36 -0.47 2.21
CA ILE A 172 4.13 -1.66 2.55
C ILE A 172 3.20 -2.73 3.14
N GLY A 173 2.57 -2.48 4.28
CA GLY A 173 1.83 -3.47 5.05
C GLY A 173 0.66 -4.08 4.28
N MET A 174 -0.25 -3.22 3.77
CA MET A 174 -1.35 -3.68 2.94
C MET A 174 -0.88 -4.13 1.56
N GLY A 175 0.02 -3.33 0.95
CA GLY A 175 0.44 -3.53 -0.43
C GLY A 175 1.25 -4.81 -0.65
N CYS A 176 2.16 -5.18 0.25
CA CYS A 176 2.98 -6.41 0.15
C CYS A 176 2.26 -7.67 0.66
N GLY A 177 1.16 -7.54 1.40
CA GLY A 177 0.34 -8.68 1.79
C GLY A 177 -0.21 -9.43 0.58
N SER A 178 -0.12 -10.76 0.57
CA SER A 178 -0.83 -11.60 -0.39
C SER A 178 -2.35 -11.41 -0.26
N ARG A 179 -3.16 -12.00 -1.14
CA ARG A 179 -4.62 -11.94 -0.98
C ARG A 179 -5.08 -12.48 0.38
N ALA A 180 -4.44 -13.54 0.89
CA ALA A 180 -4.69 -14.05 2.24
C ALA A 180 -4.24 -13.05 3.32
N GLY A 181 -3.08 -12.40 3.13
CA GLY A 181 -2.58 -11.38 4.03
C GLY A 181 -3.46 -10.13 4.08
N LYS A 182 -3.92 -9.65 2.92
CA LYS A 182 -4.88 -8.54 2.86
C LYS A 182 -6.20 -8.88 3.56
N THR A 183 -6.67 -10.12 3.40
CA THR A 183 -7.87 -10.61 4.08
C THR A 183 -7.70 -10.62 5.60
N GLU A 184 -6.55 -11.09 6.10
CA GLU A 184 -6.24 -11.09 7.54
C GLU A 184 -6.21 -9.68 8.11
N GLN A 185 -5.67 -8.72 7.37
CA GLN A 185 -5.62 -7.31 7.81
C GLN A 185 -7.02 -6.69 7.87
N HIS A 186 -7.86 -6.90 6.85
CA HIS A 186 -9.19 -6.29 6.74
C HIS A 186 -10.27 -7.01 7.56
N CYS A 187 -10.14 -8.30 7.80
CA CYS A 187 -11.22 -9.12 8.33
C CYS A 187 -10.76 -9.95 9.50
N SER A 188 -11.57 -9.97 10.56
CA SER A 188 -11.47 -10.98 11.62
C SER A 188 -12.31 -12.20 11.27
N GLY A 189 -13.12 -12.07 10.23
CA GLY A 189 -14.17 -13.01 9.88
C GLY A 189 -13.75 -14.07 8.87
N LYS A 190 -14.71 -14.88 8.59
CA LYS A 190 -14.65 -15.97 7.63
C LYS A 190 -15.39 -15.55 6.37
N PRO A 191 -15.06 -16.11 5.19
CA PRO A 191 -15.73 -15.75 3.97
C PRO A 191 -17.19 -16.17 3.97
N TYR A 192 -17.97 -15.54 3.10
CA TYR A 192 -19.29 -16.00 2.70
C TYR A 192 -19.37 -16.15 1.18
N ILE A 193 -20.37 -16.85 0.67
CA ILE A 193 -20.57 -17.09 -0.75
C ILE A 193 -21.80 -16.32 -1.25
N LYS A 194 -21.60 -15.46 -2.26
CA LYS A 194 -22.72 -14.87 -3.02
C LYS A 194 -23.27 -15.93 -3.98
N GLU A 195 -24.34 -16.60 -3.58
CA GLU A 195 -24.93 -17.72 -4.34
C GLU A 195 -25.24 -17.37 -5.79
N ARG A 196 -25.76 -16.14 -6.08
CA ARG A 196 -26.05 -15.67 -7.43
C ARG A 196 -24.83 -15.66 -8.36
N LYS A 197 -23.61 -15.53 -7.82
CA LYS A 197 -22.35 -15.55 -8.54
C LYS A 197 -21.68 -16.92 -8.55
N CYS A 198 -22.00 -17.79 -7.59
CA CYS A 198 -21.42 -19.11 -7.50
C CYS A 198 -21.90 -19.99 -8.67
N ARG A 199 -20.95 -20.64 -9.34
CA ARG A 199 -21.21 -21.59 -10.45
C ARG A 199 -21.05 -23.04 -10.04
N GLY A 200 -20.86 -23.35 -8.76
CA GLY A 200 -20.68 -24.70 -8.26
C GLY A 200 -19.44 -25.43 -8.79
N CYS A 201 -18.44 -24.72 -9.30
CA CYS A 201 -17.27 -25.30 -9.98
C CYS A 201 -16.28 -26.00 -9.03
N ARG A 202 -16.45 -25.92 -7.72
CA ARG A 202 -15.67 -26.57 -6.64
C ARG A 202 -14.17 -26.24 -6.62
N ARG A 203 -13.68 -25.25 -7.40
CA ARG A 203 -12.26 -24.87 -7.38
C ARG A 203 -11.78 -24.40 -6.01
N CYS A 204 -12.59 -23.57 -5.33
CA CYS A 204 -12.29 -23.09 -3.99
C CYS A 204 -12.21 -24.22 -2.95
N GLN A 205 -13.00 -25.30 -3.11
CA GLN A 205 -12.95 -26.48 -2.25
C GLN A 205 -11.60 -27.19 -2.35
N LYS A 206 -11.03 -27.28 -3.56
CA LYS A 206 -9.72 -27.91 -3.78
C LYS A 206 -8.57 -27.16 -3.13
N GLU A 207 -8.69 -25.83 -3.00
CA GLU A 207 -7.68 -24.98 -2.36
C GLU A 207 -7.86 -24.88 -0.84
N CYS A 208 -8.91 -25.46 -0.29
CA CYS A 208 -9.22 -25.38 1.14
C CYS A 208 -8.64 -26.58 1.89
N ALA A 209 -7.47 -26.39 2.53
CA ALA A 209 -6.81 -27.44 3.32
C ALA A 209 -7.62 -27.91 4.55
N ASN A 210 -8.55 -27.06 5.05
CA ASN A 210 -9.26 -27.31 6.31
C ASN A 210 -10.71 -27.79 6.12
N GLY A 211 -11.14 -28.09 4.89
CA GLY A 211 -12.53 -28.51 4.63
C GLY A 211 -13.59 -27.42 4.90
N GLY A 212 -13.17 -26.16 4.95
CA GLY A 212 -14.06 -25.02 5.21
C GLY A 212 -14.96 -24.64 4.03
N LEU A 213 -14.81 -25.25 2.85
CA LEU A 213 -15.64 -25.03 1.66
C LEU A 213 -16.38 -26.34 1.32
N VAL A 214 -17.70 -26.34 1.43
CA VAL A 214 -18.55 -27.50 1.21
C VAL A 214 -19.47 -27.24 0.02
N PHE A 215 -19.67 -28.28 -0.81
CA PHE A 215 -20.61 -28.22 -1.91
C PHE A 215 -21.98 -28.72 -1.49
N ASP A 216 -22.99 -27.93 -1.73
CA ASP A 216 -24.38 -28.29 -1.57
C ASP A 216 -24.89 -28.89 -2.89
N GLU A 217 -25.12 -30.20 -2.89
CA GLU A 217 -25.59 -30.93 -4.07
C GLU A 217 -27.00 -30.49 -4.48
N ALA A 218 -27.86 -30.13 -3.52
CA ALA A 218 -29.24 -29.75 -3.79
C ALA A 218 -29.32 -28.35 -4.42
N ALA A 219 -28.53 -27.40 -3.92
CA ALA A 219 -28.46 -26.05 -4.43
C ALA A 219 -27.50 -25.92 -5.65
N GLY A 220 -26.63 -26.88 -5.88
CA GLY A 220 -25.58 -26.80 -6.88
C GLY A 220 -24.56 -25.67 -6.61
N LYS A 221 -24.37 -25.32 -5.34
CA LYS A 221 -23.58 -24.17 -4.90
C LYS A 221 -22.55 -24.55 -3.84
N MET A 222 -21.54 -23.72 -3.69
CA MET A 222 -20.63 -23.80 -2.56
C MET A 222 -21.17 -23.01 -1.37
N HIS A 223 -20.90 -23.46 -0.15
CA HIS A 223 -21.08 -22.70 1.08
C HIS A 223 -19.87 -22.85 2.00
N VAL A 224 -19.80 -21.98 3.01
CA VAL A 224 -18.71 -21.98 3.98
C VAL A 224 -19.15 -22.73 5.24
N ASN A 225 -18.43 -23.80 5.57
CA ASN A 225 -18.51 -24.40 6.89
C ASN A 225 -17.71 -23.51 7.86
N GLN A 226 -18.42 -22.79 8.70
CA GLN A 226 -17.83 -21.81 9.60
C GLN A 226 -16.99 -22.45 10.73
N GLU A 227 -17.24 -23.71 11.08
CA GLU A 227 -16.45 -24.42 12.10
C GLU A 227 -15.04 -24.76 11.57
N ASN A 228 -14.97 -25.25 10.34
CA ASN A 228 -13.72 -25.69 9.72
C ASN A 228 -12.93 -24.53 9.05
N CYS A 229 -13.58 -23.41 8.80
CA CYS A 229 -12.93 -22.28 8.14
C CYS A 229 -12.02 -21.52 9.10
N VAL A 230 -10.74 -21.39 8.74
CA VAL A 230 -9.73 -20.63 9.51
C VAL A 230 -9.51 -19.20 8.99
N GLY A 231 -10.30 -18.72 8.02
CA GLY A 231 -10.20 -17.35 7.50
C GLY A 231 -8.98 -17.05 6.64
N CYS A 232 -8.22 -18.05 6.17
CA CYS A 232 -6.95 -17.86 5.47
C CYS A 232 -7.02 -17.16 4.10
N GLY A 233 -8.22 -16.97 3.51
CA GLY A 233 -8.41 -16.25 2.26
C GLY A 233 -7.98 -16.95 0.95
N ARG A 234 -7.37 -18.15 0.98
CA ARG A 234 -6.87 -18.85 -0.24
C ARG A 234 -7.97 -19.12 -1.27
N CYS A 235 -9.19 -19.34 -0.81
CA CYS A 235 -10.36 -19.57 -1.68
C CYS A 235 -10.71 -18.37 -2.58
N LEU A 236 -10.34 -17.14 -2.20
CA LEU A 236 -10.53 -15.96 -3.07
C LEU A 236 -9.75 -16.10 -4.37
N GLY A 237 -8.47 -16.48 -4.27
CA GLY A 237 -7.62 -16.69 -5.45
C GLY A 237 -8.13 -17.77 -6.39
N ALA A 238 -8.82 -18.80 -5.84
CA ALA A 238 -9.38 -19.88 -6.62
C ALA A 238 -10.69 -19.51 -7.34
N CYS A 239 -11.38 -18.44 -6.93
CA CYS A 239 -12.71 -18.12 -7.45
C CYS A 239 -12.65 -17.13 -8.63
N ASN A 240 -12.80 -17.65 -9.85
CA ASN A 240 -12.84 -16.81 -11.07
C ASN A 240 -14.18 -16.07 -11.25
N PHE A 241 -15.18 -16.29 -10.40
CA PHE A 241 -16.53 -15.72 -10.54
C PHE A 241 -16.84 -14.65 -9.49
N ASP A 242 -15.85 -14.27 -8.68
CA ASP A 242 -16.00 -13.29 -7.60
C ASP A 242 -17.18 -13.62 -6.65
N ALA A 243 -17.43 -14.90 -6.44
CA ALA A 243 -18.52 -15.36 -5.58
C ALA A 243 -18.13 -15.37 -4.09
N ILE A 244 -16.83 -15.46 -3.78
CA ILE A 244 -16.33 -15.47 -2.39
C ILE A 244 -16.10 -14.04 -1.93
N ARG A 245 -16.61 -13.72 -0.74
CA ARG A 245 -16.53 -12.40 -0.14
C ARG A 245 -16.16 -12.51 1.32
N PHE A 246 -15.60 -11.46 1.84
CA PHE A 246 -15.42 -11.19 3.26
C PHE A 246 -16.15 -9.91 3.62
N ASP A 247 -16.74 -9.86 4.80
CA ASP A 247 -17.23 -8.63 5.34
C ASP A 247 -16.06 -7.86 5.96
N ASN A 248 -16.03 -6.57 5.72
CA ASN A 248 -15.05 -5.66 6.29
C ASN A 248 -15.51 -5.33 7.71
N ASN A 249 -15.18 -6.18 8.67
CA ASN A 249 -15.74 -6.14 10.03
C ASN A 249 -14.73 -5.78 11.12
N ASN A 250 -13.48 -5.46 10.73
CA ASN A 250 -12.51 -4.94 11.69
C ASN A 250 -12.77 -3.46 11.95
N ALA A 251 -12.64 -3.04 13.19
CA ALA A 251 -12.50 -1.63 13.51
C ALA A 251 -11.28 -1.05 12.77
N ASN A 252 -11.35 0.23 12.39
CA ASN A 252 -10.27 0.88 11.65
C ASN A 252 -8.93 0.85 12.41
N GLU A 253 -8.99 0.94 13.75
CA GLU A 253 -7.81 0.83 14.61
C GLU A 253 -7.11 -0.54 14.47
N LEU A 254 -7.90 -1.64 14.43
CA LEU A 254 -7.33 -2.98 14.29
C LEU A 254 -6.71 -3.19 12.91
N LEU A 255 -7.35 -2.66 11.86
CA LEU A 255 -6.78 -2.64 10.51
C LEU A 255 -5.42 -1.89 10.50
N ASN A 256 -5.37 -0.72 11.12
CA ASN A 256 -4.19 0.12 11.24
C ASN A 256 -3.05 -0.61 11.98
N CYS A 257 -3.35 -1.22 13.13
CA CYS A 257 -2.37 -1.99 13.89
C CYS A 257 -1.80 -3.15 13.08
N ARG A 258 -2.66 -3.91 12.39
CA ARG A 258 -2.23 -5.03 11.54
C ARG A 258 -1.38 -4.57 10.35
N MET A 259 -1.70 -3.41 9.75
CA MET A 259 -0.86 -2.83 8.68
C MET A 259 0.54 -2.48 9.18
N ALA A 260 0.66 -1.92 10.39
CA ALA A 260 1.96 -1.63 11.00
C ALA A 260 2.77 -2.92 11.24
N GLU A 261 2.12 -3.97 11.73
CA GLU A 261 2.75 -5.28 11.95
C GLU A 261 3.18 -5.97 10.65
N TYR A 262 2.35 -5.89 9.60
CA TYR A 262 2.72 -6.36 8.26
C TYR A 262 3.90 -5.58 7.67
N THR A 263 3.93 -4.25 7.89
CA THR A 263 5.08 -3.42 7.48
C THR A 263 6.35 -3.89 8.17
N LYS A 264 6.28 -4.11 9.49
CA LYS A 264 7.41 -4.62 10.26
C LYS A 264 7.93 -5.95 9.73
N ALA A 265 7.03 -6.88 9.37
CA ALA A 265 7.42 -8.15 8.77
C ALA A 265 8.18 -7.99 7.44
N VAL A 266 7.84 -6.98 6.65
CA VAL A 266 8.53 -6.73 5.36
C VAL A 266 9.91 -6.10 5.55
N VAL A 267 10.07 -5.16 6.49
CA VAL A 267 11.28 -4.34 6.58
C VAL A 267 12.26 -4.79 7.66
N ASP A 268 11.80 -5.48 8.71
CA ASP A 268 12.62 -5.84 9.86
C ASP A 268 13.78 -6.77 9.49
N GLY A 269 15.00 -6.35 9.82
CA GLY A 269 16.22 -7.14 9.61
C GLY A 269 16.69 -7.24 8.15
N ARG A 270 16.17 -6.43 7.23
CA ARG A 270 16.66 -6.37 5.83
C ARG A 270 16.97 -4.92 5.40
N PRO A 271 17.88 -4.72 4.42
CA PRO A 271 18.13 -3.40 3.84
C PRO A 271 16.87 -2.85 3.18
N ASN A 272 16.47 -1.64 3.60
CA ASN A 272 15.27 -1.01 3.05
C ASN A 272 15.41 0.52 3.02
N PHE A 273 14.61 1.19 2.17
CA PHE A 273 14.57 2.63 2.02
C PHE A 273 13.18 3.10 1.57
N HIS A 274 12.75 4.26 2.01
CA HIS A 274 11.37 4.72 1.81
C HIS A 274 11.32 6.10 1.18
N ILE A 275 10.41 6.25 0.21
CA ILE A 275 10.17 7.47 -0.54
C ILE A 275 8.67 7.73 -0.54
N SER A 276 8.25 8.95 -0.21
CA SER A 276 6.85 9.36 -0.22
C SER A 276 6.67 10.68 -0.96
N LEU A 277 5.66 10.75 -1.83
CA LEU A 277 5.32 11.95 -2.58
C LEU A 277 3.91 12.41 -2.22
N ILE A 278 3.81 13.66 -1.78
CA ILE A 278 2.53 14.33 -1.50
C ILE A 278 2.15 15.16 -2.73
N VAL A 279 1.44 14.50 -3.63
CA VAL A 279 1.02 15.04 -4.94
C VAL A 279 -0.36 14.52 -5.28
N ASN A 280 -1.24 15.36 -5.85
CA ASN A 280 -2.60 14.97 -6.21
C ASN A 280 -3.33 14.22 -5.07
N VAL A 281 -3.33 14.81 -3.87
CA VAL A 281 -3.87 14.18 -2.65
C VAL A 281 -5.39 14.03 -2.77
N SER A 282 -5.83 12.95 -3.43
CA SER A 282 -7.25 12.57 -3.52
C SER A 282 -7.81 12.21 -2.14
N PRO A 283 -9.08 12.47 -1.83
CA PRO A 283 -9.72 11.96 -0.61
C PRO A 283 -9.80 10.43 -0.60
N ASN A 284 -9.84 9.80 -1.77
CA ASN A 284 -9.95 8.35 -1.95
C ASN A 284 -8.59 7.69 -2.23
N CYS A 285 -8.51 6.41 -1.91
CA CYS A 285 -7.34 5.59 -2.20
C CYS A 285 -7.19 5.35 -3.72
N ASP A 286 -5.94 5.21 -4.21
CA ASP A 286 -5.65 4.77 -5.59
C ASP A 286 -6.22 3.38 -5.94
N CYS A 287 -6.77 2.68 -4.97
CA CYS A 287 -7.44 1.40 -5.16
C CYS A 287 -8.89 1.52 -5.67
N HIS A 288 -9.40 2.74 -5.80
CA HIS A 288 -10.67 3.08 -6.44
C HIS A 288 -10.43 3.59 -7.86
N GLY A 289 -11.30 3.23 -8.79
CA GLY A 289 -11.27 3.75 -10.17
C GLY A 289 -11.64 5.21 -10.27
N GLU A 290 -12.49 5.68 -9.35
CA GLU A 290 -12.85 7.08 -9.20
C GLU A 290 -11.85 7.81 -8.30
N ASN A 291 -11.53 9.03 -8.64
CA ASN A 291 -10.82 9.99 -7.81
C ASN A 291 -11.53 11.34 -7.87
N ASP A 292 -11.38 12.14 -6.85
CA ASP A 292 -11.99 13.47 -6.76
C ASP A 292 -10.90 14.56 -6.79
N VAL A 293 -11.34 15.81 -6.75
CA VAL A 293 -10.47 16.98 -6.62
C VAL A 293 -9.53 16.77 -5.42
N PRO A 294 -8.21 17.02 -5.59
CA PRO A 294 -7.28 16.91 -4.48
C PRO A 294 -7.70 17.76 -3.29
N ILE A 295 -7.64 17.20 -2.08
CA ILE A 295 -8.01 17.89 -0.85
C ILE A 295 -6.95 18.89 -0.39
N LEU A 296 -5.69 18.67 -0.80
CA LEU A 296 -4.52 19.48 -0.48
C LEU A 296 -3.69 19.80 -1.73
N PRO A 297 -2.90 20.89 -1.74
CA PRO A 297 -1.98 21.19 -2.83
C PRO A 297 -0.85 20.14 -2.88
N ASN A 298 -0.12 20.11 -4.00
CA ASN A 298 1.12 19.36 -4.10
C ASN A 298 2.16 19.97 -3.14
N ILE A 299 2.71 19.19 -2.22
CA ILE A 299 3.61 19.67 -1.17
C ILE A 299 5.07 19.37 -1.52
N GLY A 300 5.39 18.11 -1.79
CA GLY A 300 6.78 17.75 -2.08
C GLY A 300 7.07 16.26 -2.03
N MET A 301 8.35 15.94 -2.04
CA MET A 301 8.91 14.61 -2.01
C MET A 301 9.73 14.43 -0.75
N PHE A 302 9.56 13.30 -0.09
CA PHE A 302 10.20 12.95 1.17
C PHE A 302 10.94 11.62 1.03
N ALA A 303 12.03 11.44 1.79
CA ALA A 303 12.79 10.20 1.82
C ALA A 303 13.40 9.94 3.19
N SER A 304 13.40 8.67 3.63
CA SER A 304 13.95 8.24 4.92
C SER A 304 14.25 6.73 4.92
N PHE A 305 15.12 6.31 5.82
CA PHE A 305 15.27 4.88 6.20
C PHE A 305 14.19 4.43 7.19
N ASP A 306 13.51 5.35 7.85
CA ASP A 306 12.46 5.06 8.84
C ASP A 306 11.08 5.30 8.22
N PRO A 307 10.26 4.25 8.00
CA PRO A 307 8.94 4.37 7.38
C PRO A 307 7.94 5.11 8.27
N LEU A 308 8.08 5.02 9.60
CA LEU A 308 7.20 5.70 10.54
C LEU A 308 7.50 7.20 10.61
N ALA A 309 8.78 7.57 10.74
CA ALA A 309 9.22 8.96 10.68
C ALA A 309 8.78 9.63 9.37
N LEU A 310 8.86 8.88 8.25
CA LEU A 310 8.45 9.36 6.94
C LEU A 310 6.95 9.65 6.89
N ASP A 311 6.10 8.74 7.39
CA ASP A 311 4.65 8.96 7.43
C ASP A 311 4.26 10.09 8.40
N GLN A 312 4.93 10.19 9.57
CA GLN A 312 4.72 11.31 10.50
C GLN A 312 5.07 12.66 9.84
N ALA A 313 6.22 12.76 9.17
CA ALA A 313 6.62 13.99 8.48
C ALA A 313 5.65 14.36 7.34
N CYS A 314 5.14 13.35 6.62
CA CYS A 314 4.16 13.58 5.56
C CYS A 314 2.81 14.08 6.10
N VAL A 315 2.30 13.48 7.18
CA VAL A 315 1.03 13.93 7.78
C VAL A 315 1.16 15.32 8.37
N ASP A 316 2.28 15.64 9.06
CA ASP A 316 2.54 16.97 9.60
C ASP A 316 2.58 18.04 8.49
N ALA A 317 3.20 17.72 7.36
CA ALA A 317 3.22 18.61 6.20
C ALA A 317 1.83 18.80 5.58
N CYS A 318 1.00 17.76 5.55
CA CYS A 318 -0.39 17.83 5.12
C CYS A 318 -1.23 18.71 6.06
N MET A 319 -1.09 18.53 7.37
CA MET A 319 -1.83 19.32 8.37
C MET A 319 -1.47 20.81 8.34
N ALA A 320 -0.23 21.14 7.96
CA ALA A 320 0.22 22.53 7.79
C ALA A 320 -0.24 23.18 6.46
N ALA A 321 -0.75 22.40 5.51
CA ALA A 321 -1.17 22.91 4.20
C ALA A 321 -2.60 23.48 4.24
N GLN A 322 -2.90 24.43 3.34
CA GLN A 322 -4.25 24.95 3.20
C GLN A 322 -5.12 23.97 2.39
N PRO A 323 -6.40 23.78 2.76
CA PRO A 323 -7.33 22.99 1.98
C PRO A 323 -7.49 23.53 0.55
N MET A 324 -7.57 22.65 -0.44
CA MET A 324 -7.80 23.05 -1.83
C MET A 324 -9.23 23.56 -2.01
N PRO A 325 -9.42 24.76 -2.61
CA PRO A 325 -10.75 25.29 -2.90
C PRO A 325 -11.58 24.32 -3.76
N GLY A 326 -12.84 24.12 -3.38
CA GLY A 326 -13.77 23.26 -4.10
C GLY A 326 -13.61 21.76 -3.81
N SER A 327 -12.60 21.36 -3.03
CA SER A 327 -12.41 19.97 -2.59
C SER A 327 -13.47 19.53 -1.56
N GLN A 328 -13.56 18.23 -1.33
CA GLN A 328 -14.40 17.65 -0.27
C GLN A 328 -14.06 18.25 1.10
N LEU A 329 -12.80 18.35 1.45
CA LEU A 329 -12.32 18.95 2.70
C LEU A 329 -12.78 20.40 2.83
N ALA A 330 -12.61 21.22 1.79
CA ALA A 330 -13.03 22.62 1.82
C ALA A 330 -14.55 22.77 1.94
N LYS A 331 -15.33 21.87 1.33
CA LYS A 331 -16.82 21.87 1.44
C LYS A 331 -17.25 21.53 2.86
N HIS A 332 -16.65 20.51 3.49
CA HIS A 332 -16.97 20.14 4.87
C HIS A 332 -16.63 21.29 5.83
N LEU A 333 -15.44 21.89 5.73
CA LEU A 333 -15.04 23.01 6.58
C LEU A 333 -15.85 24.30 6.37
N ALA A 334 -16.51 24.46 5.24
CA ALA A 334 -17.39 25.59 4.95
C ALA A 334 -18.84 25.36 5.42
N ASP A 335 -19.20 24.13 5.77
CA ASP A 335 -20.54 23.79 6.26
C ASP A 335 -20.64 24.16 7.77
N PRO A 336 -21.54 25.10 8.16
CA PRO A 336 -21.66 25.52 9.56
C PRO A 336 -22.13 24.41 10.51
N ASP A 337 -22.75 23.36 9.97
CA ASP A 337 -23.23 22.22 10.76
C ASP A 337 -22.18 21.10 10.86
N PHE A 338 -21.06 21.21 10.15
CA PHE A 338 -19.99 20.21 10.20
C PHE A 338 -19.11 20.39 11.43
N HIS A 339 -18.85 19.29 12.13
CA HIS A 339 -17.91 19.28 13.26
C HIS A 339 -16.45 19.26 12.77
N ASP A 340 -15.71 20.33 13.01
CA ASP A 340 -14.28 20.40 12.71
C ASP A 340 -13.47 19.57 13.71
N HIS A 341 -12.86 18.49 13.22
CA HIS A 341 -11.98 17.59 13.98
C HIS A 341 -10.55 18.12 14.15
N HIS A 342 -10.23 19.30 13.60
CA HIS A 342 -8.87 19.85 13.51
C HIS A 342 -7.86 18.93 12.83
N ASP A 343 -8.31 18.17 11.85
CA ASP A 343 -7.59 17.12 11.17
C ASP A 343 -8.09 16.99 9.72
N HIS A 344 -7.26 17.31 8.76
CA HIS A 344 -7.65 17.34 7.34
C HIS A 344 -8.16 16.00 6.81
N PHE A 345 -7.59 14.90 7.27
CA PHE A 345 -8.01 13.57 6.82
C PHE A 345 -9.33 13.14 7.47
N THR A 346 -9.47 13.34 8.78
CA THR A 346 -10.73 13.10 9.49
C THR A 346 -11.81 14.08 9.01
N ASN A 347 -11.49 15.34 8.75
CA ASN A 347 -12.45 16.30 8.18
C ASN A 347 -12.85 15.94 6.74
N SER A 348 -11.96 15.34 5.97
CA SER A 348 -12.30 14.83 4.64
C SER A 348 -13.21 13.59 4.75
N THR A 349 -12.89 12.65 5.63
CA THR A 349 -13.60 11.39 5.82
C THR A 349 -13.78 11.11 7.32
N PRO A 350 -14.89 11.58 7.94
CA PRO A 350 -15.08 11.56 9.40
C PRO A 350 -15.04 10.18 10.06
N GLU A 351 -15.37 9.13 9.31
CA GLU A 351 -15.38 7.74 9.81
C GLU A 351 -13.99 7.09 9.77
N SER A 352 -12.99 7.79 9.21
CA SER A 352 -11.62 7.27 9.12
C SER A 352 -10.84 7.47 10.41
N GLU A 353 -9.82 6.65 10.61
CA GLU A 353 -8.91 6.72 11.75
C GLU A 353 -7.48 6.38 11.28
N TRP A 354 -6.48 7.16 11.67
CA TRP A 354 -5.09 6.97 11.26
C TRP A 354 -4.08 6.96 12.40
N ARG A 355 -4.40 7.55 13.54
CA ARG A 355 -3.46 7.74 14.66
C ARG A 355 -2.99 6.42 15.24
N SER A 356 -3.89 5.46 15.38
CA SER A 356 -3.57 4.11 15.87
C SER A 356 -2.51 3.40 15.02
N CYS A 357 -2.44 3.70 13.72
CA CYS A 357 -1.40 3.13 12.85
C CYS A 357 0.00 3.58 13.27
N LEU A 358 0.19 4.89 13.47
CA LEU A 358 1.50 5.46 13.83
C LEU A 358 1.87 5.14 15.28
N GLU A 359 0.90 5.20 16.18
CA GLU A 359 1.08 4.87 17.60
C GLU A 359 1.48 3.40 17.79
N HIS A 360 0.77 2.50 17.12
CA HIS A 360 1.10 1.07 17.18
C HIS A 360 2.44 0.76 16.51
N ALA A 361 2.74 1.40 15.37
CA ALA A 361 4.03 1.27 14.69
C ALA A 361 5.21 1.64 15.61
N GLU A 362 5.08 2.75 16.36
CA GLU A 362 6.08 3.15 17.34
C GLU A 362 6.17 2.15 18.49
N LYS A 363 5.03 1.74 19.05
CA LYS A 363 4.93 0.76 20.15
C LYS A 363 5.63 -0.56 19.83
N ILE A 364 5.48 -1.08 18.62
CA ILE A 364 6.13 -2.34 18.20
C ILE A 364 7.58 -2.16 17.74
N GLY A 365 8.11 -0.92 17.77
CA GLY A 365 9.48 -0.62 17.37
C GLY A 365 9.70 -0.73 15.84
N LEU A 366 8.74 -0.30 15.03
CA LEU A 366 8.92 -0.18 13.58
C LEU A 366 9.79 1.03 13.22
N GLY A 367 9.73 2.10 14.00
CA GLY A 367 10.47 3.33 13.81
C GLY A 367 10.17 4.33 14.92
N SER A 368 10.40 5.62 14.67
CA SER A 368 10.14 6.70 15.62
C SER A 368 9.28 7.80 14.97
N ARG A 369 8.34 8.35 15.75
CA ARG A 369 7.58 9.55 15.35
C ARG A 369 8.37 10.84 15.57
N ASP A 370 9.46 10.80 16.34
CA ASP A 370 10.37 11.93 16.53
C ASP A 370 11.40 11.95 15.41
N TYR A 371 11.36 12.97 14.58
CA TYR A 371 12.19 13.09 13.40
C TYR A 371 12.86 14.46 13.25
N GLU A 372 13.95 14.51 12.49
CA GLU A 372 14.59 15.73 12.01
C GLU A 372 14.28 15.92 10.53
N LEU A 373 13.63 17.05 10.17
CA LEU A 373 13.34 17.38 8.77
C LEU A 373 14.51 18.15 8.13
N ILE A 374 15.17 17.52 7.17
CA ILE A 374 16.29 18.08 6.41
C ILE A 374 15.78 18.59 5.05
N ARG A 375 15.71 19.90 4.88
CA ARG A 375 15.28 20.54 3.63
C ARG A 375 16.42 20.66 2.64
N MET A 376 16.12 20.48 1.34
CA MET A 376 17.06 20.61 0.23
C MET A 376 16.74 21.83 -0.61
#